data_deaf137eadf19975600a2536b697aa47
#
_entry.id   deaf137eadf19975600a2536b697aa47
#
_cell.length_a   1.000
_cell.length_b   1.000
_cell.length_c   1.000
_cell.angle_alpha   90.00
_cell.angle_beta   90.00
_cell.angle_gamma   90.00
#
_symmetry.space_group_name_H-M   'P 1'
#
loop_
_entity.id
_entity.type
_entity.pdbx_description
1 polymer ?
#
loop_
_entity_poly.entity_id
_entity_poly.type
_entity_poly.pdbx_seq_one_letter_code
_entity_poly.pdbx_strand_id
1 'polypeptide(L)'
;MAQNNTPVKALVLAGGGARGSYQVGVWRALTELGWRPQIITGTSVGSLNGAMFALDLYETARDMWLTIRSQDVMELPAEDAPLSELHAFLKDAVTQGGMDV
;
A
#
# COMPACT_ATOMS: atom_id res chain seq x y z
N MET A 1 27.19 18.99 16.55
CA MET A 1 26.54 17.98 15.71
C MET A 1 26.29 18.55 14.32
N ALA A 2 26.72 17.83 13.31
CA ALA A 2 26.48 18.28 11.96
C ALA A 2 24.98 18.19 11.67
N GLN A 3 24.42 19.27 11.19
CA GLN A 3 23.02 19.28 10.77
C GLN A 3 22.95 18.73 9.35
N ASN A 4 22.17 17.72 9.16
CA ASN A 4 21.86 17.27 7.82
C ASN A 4 20.76 18.16 7.26
N ASN A 5 21.11 18.98 6.28
CA ASN A 5 20.15 19.89 5.65
C ASN A 5 19.24 19.21 4.64
N THR A 6 19.44 17.92 4.38
CA THR A 6 18.58 17.17 3.48
C THR A 6 17.25 16.90 4.18
N PRO A 7 16.13 17.32 3.59
CA PRO A 7 14.82 17.03 4.19
C PRO A 7 14.54 15.54 4.30
N VAL A 8 13.92 15.15 5.40
CA VAL A 8 13.42 13.79 5.54
C VAL A 8 12.11 13.71 4.76
N LYS A 9 12.03 12.74 3.86
CA LYS A 9 10.85 12.53 3.02
C LYS A 9 9.96 11.49 3.67
N ALA A 10 8.72 11.84 3.87
CA ALA A 10 7.72 10.93 4.45
C ALA A 10 6.55 10.76 3.49
N LEU A 11 6.06 9.55 3.39
CA LEU A 11 4.86 9.23 2.61
C LEU A 11 3.80 8.72 3.57
N VAL A 12 2.65 9.38 3.55
CA VAL A 12 1.51 9.01 4.38
C VAL A 12 0.40 8.51 3.48
N LEU A 13 0.02 7.26 3.63
CA LEU A 13 -0.99 6.61 2.80
C LEU A 13 -2.27 6.44 3.60
N ALA A 14 -3.28 7.23 3.25
CA ALA A 14 -4.58 7.18 3.91
C ALA A 14 -5.36 5.93 3.49
N GLY A 15 -6.34 5.56 4.30
CA GLY A 15 -7.30 4.56 3.93
C GLY A 15 -8.27 5.08 2.86
N GLY A 16 -9.23 4.26 2.50
CA GLY A 16 -10.27 4.68 1.55
C GLY A 16 -10.62 3.67 0.49
N GLY A 17 -10.51 2.39 0.77
CA GLY A 17 -10.98 1.33 -0.11
C GLY A 17 -10.34 1.39 -1.49
N ALA A 18 -11.16 1.67 -2.50
CA ALA A 18 -10.72 1.69 -3.90
C ALA A 18 -9.59 2.69 -4.18
N ARG A 19 -9.39 3.68 -3.30
CA ARG A 19 -8.29 4.63 -3.46
C ARG A 19 -6.92 3.97 -3.34
N GLY A 20 -6.88 2.76 -2.82
CA GLY A 20 -5.63 2.00 -2.76
C GLY A 20 -5.01 1.76 -4.13
N SER A 21 -5.83 1.55 -5.15
CA SER A 21 -5.32 1.39 -6.52
C SER A 21 -4.68 2.69 -7.04
N TYR A 22 -5.25 3.83 -6.68
CA TYR A 22 -4.66 5.12 -7.02
C TYR A 22 -3.29 5.29 -6.38
N GLN A 23 -3.14 4.83 -5.15
CA GLN A 23 -1.85 4.91 -4.43
C GLN A 23 -0.75 4.14 -5.16
N VAL A 24 -1.07 3.02 -5.78
CA VAL A 24 -0.10 2.25 -6.57
C VAL A 24 0.38 3.05 -7.77
N GLY A 25 -0.51 3.78 -8.43
CA GLY A 25 -0.14 4.67 -9.52
C GLY A 25 0.76 5.80 -9.07
N VAL A 26 0.47 6.40 -7.92
CA VAL A 26 1.31 7.43 -7.32
C VAL A 26 2.69 6.88 -6.99
N TRP A 27 2.75 5.69 -6.43
CA TRP A 27 4.02 5.00 -6.14
C TRP A 27 4.87 4.89 -7.40
N ARG A 28 4.28 4.42 -8.49
CA ARG A 28 4.98 4.31 -9.76
C ARG A 28 5.53 5.66 -10.22
N ALA A 29 4.70 6.69 -10.18
CA ALA A 29 5.11 8.03 -10.59
C ALA A 29 6.28 8.56 -9.75
N LEU A 30 6.21 8.38 -8.44
CA LEU A 30 7.28 8.80 -7.53
C LEU A 30 8.58 8.06 -7.85
N THR A 31 8.49 6.77 -8.12
CA THR A 31 9.66 5.96 -8.47
C THR A 31 10.29 6.45 -9.78
N GLU A 32 9.47 6.74 -10.77
CA GLU A 32 9.96 7.26 -12.07
C GLU A 32 10.62 8.63 -11.91
N LEU A 33 10.16 9.43 -10.94
CA LEU A 33 10.76 10.73 -10.65
C LEU A 33 12.01 10.62 -9.77
N GLY A 34 12.36 9.42 -9.35
CA GLY A 34 13.52 9.22 -8.48
C GLY A 34 13.27 9.64 -7.03
N TRP A 35 12.03 9.87 -6.63
CA TRP A 35 11.69 10.25 -5.26
C TRP A 35 11.44 9.00 -4.43
N ARG A 36 12.17 8.88 -3.33
CA ARG A 36 12.02 7.75 -2.43
C ARG A 36 11.85 8.22 -0.99
N PRO A 37 10.81 7.78 -0.29
CA PRO A 37 10.61 8.19 1.09
C PRO A 37 11.53 7.43 2.02
N GLN A 38 11.83 8.06 3.16
CA GLN A 38 12.57 7.45 4.26
C GLN A 38 11.63 6.93 5.33
N ILE A 39 10.41 7.49 5.40
CA ILE A 39 9.39 7.09 6.34
C ILE A 39 8.10 6.85 5.55
N ILE A 40 7.47 5.71 5.81
CA ILE A 40 6.20 5.37 5.21
C ILE A 40 5.23 5.03 6.33
N THR A 41 4.07 5.66 6.34
CA THR A 41 2.98 5.32 7.26
C THR A 41 1.73 5.05 6.45
N GLY A 42 0.84 4.24 6.99
CA GLY A 42 -0.39 3.92 6.29
C GLY A 42 -1.50 3.50 7.22
N THR A 43 -2.73 3.70 6.78
CA THR A 43 -3.95 3.33 7.49
C THR A 43 -4.80 2.47 6.57
N SER A 44 -5.33 1.36 7.07
CA SER A 44 -6.17 0.45 6.31
C SER A 44 -5.46 -0.04 5.04
N VAL A 45 -6.03 0.15 3.85
CA VAL A 45 -5.38 -0.23 2.58
C VAL A 45 -4.05 0.51 2.38
N GLY A 46 -3.92 1.70 2.97
CA GLY A 46 -2.65 2.41 2.98
C GLY A 46 -1.55 1.67 3.74
N SER A 47 -1.91 0.94 4.79
CA SER A 47 -0.95 0.09 5.51
C SER A 47 -0.44 -1.03 4.62
N LEU A 48 -1.32 -1.65 3.85
CA LEU A 48 -0.97 -2.70 2.91
C LEU A 48 -0.05 -2.17 1.82
N ASN A 49 -0.45 -1.10 1.15
CA ASN A 49 0.35 -0.50 0.09
C ASN A 49 1.69 0.01 0.62
N GLY A 50 1.69 0.59 1.82
CA GLY A 50 2.90 1.08 2.45
C GLY A 50 3.90 -0.03 2.74
N ALA A 51 3.42 -1.17 3.23
CA ALA A 51 4.28 -2.32 3.48
C ALA A 51 4.89 -2.84 2.19
N MET A 52 4.10 -2.96 1.13
CA MET A 52 4.60 -3.40 -0.17
C MET A 52 5.58 -2.40 -0.77
N PHE A 53 5.31 -1.11 -0.59
CA PHE A 53 6.22 -0.05 -1.03
C PHE A 53 7.58 -0.17 -0.33
N ALA A 54 7.56 -0.33 1.00
CA ALA A 54 8.78 -0.45 1.79
C ALA A 54 9.61 -1.67 1.40
N LEU A 55 8.96 -2.73 0.93
CA LEU A 55 9.60 -3.97 0.51
C LEU A 55 9.89 -4.02 -1.00
N ASP A 56 9.65 -2.93 -1.72
CA ASP A 56 9.85 -2.85 -3.17
C ASP A 56 9.02 -3.88 -3.98
N LEU A 57 7.81 -4.14 -3.53
CA LEU A 57 6.93 -5.13 -4.17
C LEU A 57 5.90 -4.46 -5.11
N TYR A 58 6.37 -3.57 -5.99
CA TYR A 58 5.47 -2.82 -6.87
C TYR A 58 4.64 -3.74 -7.76
N GLU A 59 5.26 -4.70 -8.40
CA GLU A 59 4.54 -5.58 -9.32
C GLU A 59 3.49 -6.41 -8.60
N THR A 60 3.79 -6.85 -7.39
CA THR A 60 2.83 -7.55 -6.54
C THR A 60 1.63 -6.66 -6.21
N ALA A 61 1.89 -5.42 -5.82
CA ALA A 61 0.83 -4.47 -5.51
C ALA A 61 -0.04 -4.18 -6.73
N ARG A 62 0.58 -3.93 -7.86
CA ARG A 62 -0.13 -3.69 -9.12
C ARG A 62 -1.02 -4.87 -9.48
N ASP A 63 -0.46 -6.07 -9.46
CA ASP A 63 -1.20 -7.27 -9.87
C ASP A 63 -2.33 -7.58 -8.90
N MET A 64 -2.12 -7.36 -7.62
CA MET A 64 -3.17 -7.51 -6.62
C MET A 64 -4.35 -6.57 -6.92
N TRP A 65 -4.07 -5.30 -7.15
CA TRP A 65 -5.13 -4.32 -7.41
C TRP A 65 -5.82 -4.55 -8.75
N LEU A 66 -5.12 -5.04 -9.76
CA LEU A 66 -5.71 -5.39 -11.05
C LEU A 66 -6.61 -6.62 -10.94
N THR A 67 -6.33 -7.50 -9.99
CA THR A 67 -7.11 -8.73 -9.79
C THR A 67 -8.35 -8.50 -8.94
N ILE A 68 -8.29 -7.55 -8.00
CA ILE A 68 -9.42 -7.23 -7.13
C ILE A 68 -10.58 -6.67 -7.97
N ARG A 69 -11.74 -7.29 -7.83
CA ARG A 69 -12.96 -6.83 -8.48
C ARG A 69 -13.63 -5.76 -7.63
N SER A 70 -14.50 -4.98 -8.25
CA SER A 70 -15.25 -3.93 -7.54
C SER A 70 -15.98 -4.45 -6.31
N GLN A 71 -16.53 -5.64 -6.40
CA GLN A 71 -17.22 -6.28 -5.27
C GLN A 71 -16.27 -6.50 -4.11
N ASP A 72 -15.06 -6.97 -4.38
CA ASP A 72 -14.05 -7.20 -3.34
C ASP A 72 -13.63 -5.90 -2.66
N VAL A 73 -13.56 -4.84 -3.45
CA VAL A 73 -13.19 -3.52 -2.93
C VAL A 73 -14.25 -3.00 -1.94
N MET A 74 -15.52 -3.27 -2.22
CA MET A 74 -16.61 -2.86 -1.34
C MET A 74 -16.63 -3.64 -0.03
N GLU A 75 -15.98 -4.78 0.03
CA GLU A 75 -15.88 -5.64 1.20
C GLU A 75 -14.60 -5.40 2.00
N LEU A 76 -13.87 -4.33 1.70
CA LEU A 76 -12.65 -4.01 2.43
C LEU A 76 -12.96 -3.77 3.92
N PRO A 77 -12.07 -4.20 4.82
CA PRO A 77 -12.23 -3.92 6.24
C PRO A 77 -12.34 -2.42 6.51
N ALA A 78 -13.14 -2.05 7.48
CA ALA A 78 -13.25 -0.65 7.92
C ALA A 78 -11.90 -0.17 8.46
N GLU A 79 -11.71 1.15 8.46
CA GLU A 79 -10.45 1.75 8.93
C GLU A 79 -10.14 1.39 10.39
N ASP A 80 -11.17 1.19 11.20
CA ASP A 80 -11.05 0.82 12.61
C ASP A 80 -11.18 -0.68 12.84
N ALA A 81 -11.17 -1.48 11.78
CA ALA A 81 -11.30 -2.93 11.90
C ALA A 81 -10.13 -3.54 12.69
N PRO A 82 -10.35 -4.64 13.41
CA PRO A 82 -9.27 -5.34 14.07
C PRO A 82 -8.18 -5.76 13.11
N LEU A 83 -6.96 -5.78 13.60
CA LEU A 83 -5.81 -6.18 12.79
C LEU A 83 -5.97 -7.57 12.19
N SER A 84 -6.69 -8.46 12.88
CA SER A 84 -6.96 -9.80 12.38
C SER A 84 -7.79 -9.78 11.09
N GLU A 85 -8.77 -8.88 10.98
CA GLU A 85 -9.56 -8.75 9.76
C GLU A 85 -8.72 -8.22 8.60
N LEU A 86 -7.88 -7.23 8.88
CA LEU A 86 -6.98 -6.69 7.89
C LEU A 86 -5.99 -7.75 7.41
N HIS A 87 -5.46 -8.54 8.32
CA HIS A 87 -4.55 -9.63 7.98
C HIS A 87 -5.23 -10.68 7.10
N ALA A 88 -6.47 -11.06 7.44
CA ALA A 88 -7.22 -12.03 6.66
C ALA A 88 -7.51 -11.49 5.25
N PHE A 89 -7.92 -10.23 5.16
CA PHE A 89 -8.17 -9.58 3.87
C PHE A 89 -6.88 -9.55 3.02
N LEU A 90 -5.78 -9.15 3.63
CA LEU A 90 -4.48 -9.06 2.96
C LEU A 90 -4.04 -10.42 2.43
N LYS A 91 -4.13 -11.45 3.25
CA LYS A 91 -3.74 -12.80 2.87
C LYS A 91 -4.55 -13.29 1.67
N ASP A 92 -5.86 -13.06 1.71
CA ASP A 92 -6.76 -13.47 0.63
C ASP A 92 -6.45 -12.71 -0.67
N ALA A 93 -6.28 -11.41 -0.58
CA ALA A 93 -5.98 -10.57 -1.74
C ALA A 93 -4.66 -10.96 -2.40
N VAL A 94 -3.63 -11.22 -1.59
CA VAL A 94 -2.32 -11.63 -2.09
C VAL A 94 -2.40 -13.01 -2.74
N THR A 95 -3.16 -13.92 -2.16
CA THR A 95 -3.37 -15.25 -2.74
C THR A 95 -4.10 -15.15 -4.09
N GLN A 96 -5.14 -14.31 -4.17
CA GLN A 96 -5.84 -14.07 -5.43
C GLN A 96 -4.94 -13.44 -6.49
N GLY A 97 -3.97 -12.64 -6.06
CA GLY A 97 -2.99 -12.04 -6.96
C GLY A 97 -1.91 -13.00 -7.44
N GLY A 98 -1.97 -14.28 -7.04
CA GLY A 98 -1.03 -15.30 -7.50
C GLY A 98 0.23 -15.42 -6.65
N MET A 99 0.26 -14.80 -5.47
CA MET A 99 1.37 -14.95 -4.53
C MET A 99 1.07 -16.04 -3.51
N ASP A 100 2.07 -16.85 -3.26
CA ASP A 100 2.04 -17.82 -2.18
C ASP A 100 2.46 -17.13 -0.89
N VAL A 101 1.62 -17.21 0.12
CA VAL A 101 1.85 -16.52 1.38
C VAL A 101 2.14 -17.52 2.48
#